data_36127ac672763db9b1b261cfbb3cef8e
#
_entry.id   36127ac672763db9b1b261cfbb3cef8e
#
_cell.length_a   1.000
_cell.length_b   1.000
_cell.length_c   1.000
_cell.angle_alpha   90.00
_cell.angle_beta   90.00
_cell.angle_gamma   90.00
#
_symmetry.space_group_name_H-M   'P 1'
#
loop_
_entity.id
_entity.type
_entity.pdbx_description
1 polymer ?
#
loop_
_entity_poly.entity_id
_entity_poly.type
_entity_poly.pdbx_seq_one_letter_code
_entity_poly.pdbx_strand_id
1 'polypeptide(L)'
;MKHKSVLLEETILGLNVKPGGTYIDGTLGYAGHSGEVLKRLEEKGFLFAFDQDEEAVKYSTEKLSKIGSNFKIFHTNFKNMLEYVNTPVDGIMFDLGVSSPQLDETDRGFSFHNDAKLDMRMDKRQELDAYKVVNLYSYTDLVDILFNYGEEVNAKSIAKGIINSRPINTTLE
;
A
#
# COMPACT_ATOMS: atom_id res chain seq x y z
N MET A 1 -17.52 7.45 -8.01
CA MET A 1 -18.05 6.39 -7.11
C MET A 1 -17.43 6.59 -5.72
N LYS A 2 -18.20 6.38 -4.62
CA LYS A 2 -17.57 6.30 -3.28
C LYS A 2 -16.81 4.97 -3.22
N HIS A 3 -15.50 5.02 -3.13
CA HIS A 3 -14.67 3.84 -2.93
C HIS A 3 -15.07 3.17 -1.60
N LYS A 4 -15.45 1.91 -1.64
CA LYS A 4 -15.74 1.10 -0.45
C LYS A 4 -14.54 0.19 -0.21
N SER A 5 -13.98 0.22 1.01
CA SER A 5 -12.88 -0.67 1.37
C SER A 5 -13.30 -2.14 1.27
N VAL A 6 -12.38 -2.96 0.82
CA VAL A 6 -12.60 -4.40 0.64
C VAL A 6 -12.83 -5.04 2.01
N LEU A 7 -13.85 -5.91 2.12
CA LEU A 7 -14.18 -6.67 3.33
C LEU A 7 -14.23 -5.80 4.61
N LEU A 8 -14.73 -4.55 4.48
CA LEU A 8 -14.70 -3.57 5.57
C LEU A 8 -15.35 -4.12 6.86
N GLU A 9 -16.55 -4.65 6.74
CA GLU A 9 -17.31 -5.15 7.90
C GLU A 9 -16.63 -6.36 8.53
N GLU A 10 -16.17 -7.29 7.70
CA GLU A 10 -15.51 -8.53 8.12
C GLU A 10 -14.19 -8.23 8.82
N THR A 11 -13.39 -7.31 8.28
CA THR A 11 -12.12 -6.89 8.87
C THR A 11 -12.35 -6.26 10.25
N ILE A 12 -13.31 -5.36 10.35
CA ILE A 12 -13.62 -4.67 11.61
C ILE A 12 -14.22 -5.62 12.65
N LEU A 13 -15.05 -6.58 12.22
CA LEU A 13 -15.57 -7.63 13.10
C LEU A 13 -14.44 -8.55 13.60
N GLY A 14 -13.56 -8.98 12.70
CA GLY A 14 -12.40 -9.81 13.03
C GLY A 14 -11.40 -9.12 13.95
N LEU A 15 -11.17 -7.82 13.75
CA LEU A 15 -10.31 -7.00 14.61
C LEU A 15 -10.89 -6.81 16.02
N ASN A 16 -12.21 -7.00 16.19
CA ASN A 16 -12.93 -6.91 17.46
C ASN A 16 -12.63 -5.62 18.23
N VAL A 17 -12.78 -4.48 17.55
CA VAL A 17 -12.44 -3.17 18.10
C VAL A 17 -13.25 -2.88 19.35
N LYS A 18 -12.54 -2.57 20.44
CA LYS A 18 -13.12 -2.23 21.75
C LYS A 18 -12.89 -0.75 22.07
N PRO A 19 -13.86 -0.07 22.68
CA PRO A 19 -13.65 1.26 23.22
C PRO A 19 -12.44 1.26 24.18
N GLY A 20 -11.57 2.26 24.04
CA GLY A 20 -10.37 2.40 24.86
C GLY A 20 -9.18 1.51 24.45
N GLY A 21 -9.31 0.65 23.43
CA GLY A 21 -8.21 -0.19 22.94
C GLY A 21 -7.21 0.59 22.07
N THR A 22 -6.07 -0.03 21.82
CA THR A 22 -5.01 0.50 20.97
C THR A 22 -4.83 -0.40 19.74
N TYR A 23 -4.89 0.18 18.55
CA TYR A 23 -4.84 -0.57 17.30
C TYR A 23 -3.83 0.00 16.33
N ILE A 24 -3.35 -0.86 15.42
CA ILE A 24 -2.49 -0.47 14.31
C ILE A 24 -3.18 -0.79 12.99
N ASP A 25 -3.18 0.17 12.07
CA ASP A 25 -3.41 -0.03 10.65
C ASP A 25 -2.08 0.09 9.91
N GLY A 26 -1.55 -1.03 9.41
CA GLY A 26 -0.27 -1.06 8.71
C GLY A 26 -0.35 -0.59 7.26
N THR A 27 -1.55 -0.39 6.73
CA THR A 27 -1.84 -0.08 5.32
C THR A 27 -2.99 0.94 5.23
N LEU A 28 -2.75 2.12 5.79
CA LEU A 28 -3.76 3.18 5.99
C LEU A 28 -4.58 3.47 4.73
N GLY A 29 -3.90 3.54 3.57
CA GLY A 29 -4.53 3.92 2.31
C GLY A 29 -5.35 5.19 2.47
N TYR A 30 -6.58 5.17 1.97
CA TYR A 30 -7.52 6.29 2.07
C TYR A 30 -8.41 6.22 3.33
N ALA A 31 -7.92 5.59 4.38
CA ALA A 31 -8.52 5.49 5.71
C ALA A 31 -9.98 4.98 5.70
N GLY A 32 -10.25 3.93 4.95
CA GLY A 32 -11.55 3.28 4.98
C GLY A 32 -11.73 2.47 6.27
N HIS A 33 -10.85 1.51 6.48
CA HIS A 33 -10.80 0.69 7.71
C HIS A 33 -10.46 1.55 8.94
N SER A 34 -9.41 2.36 8.87
CA SER A 34 -9.00 3.27 9.94
C SER A 34 -10.11 4.18 10.42
N GLY A 35 -10.95 4.70 9.51
CA GLY A 35 -12.09 5.53 9.88
C GLY A 35 -13.14 4.78 10.69
N GLU A 36 -13.40 3.51 10.38
CA GLU A 36 -14.33 2.68 11.16
C GLU A 36 -13.73 2.26 12.51
N VAL A 37 -12.43 1.96 12.56
CA VAL A 37 -11.73 1.71 13.83
C VAL A 37 -11.84 2.92 14.73
N LEU A 38 -11.49 4.12 14.23
CA LEU A 38 -11.47 5.34 15.02
C LEU A 38 -12.84 5.69 15.62
N LYS A 39 -13.94 5.50 14.87
CA LYS A 39 -15.30 5.68 15.39
C LYS A 39 -15.61 4.74 16.56
N ARG A 40 -15.15 3.48 16.50
CA ARG A 40 -15.43 2.46 17.53
C ARG A 40 -14.53 2.58 18.75
N LEU A 41 -13.37 3.22 18.62
CA LEU A 41 -12.46 3.47 19.73
C LEU A 41 -13.01 4.47 20.74
N GLU A 42 -13.98 5.28 20.32
CA GLU A 42 -14.41 6.44 21.06
C GLU A 42 -13.21 7.36 21.39
N GLU A 43 -13.32 8.27 22.36
CA GLU A 43 -12.21 9.17 22.72
C GLU A 43 -11.14 8.53 23.61
N LYS A 44 -11.36 7.29 24.07
CA LYS A 44 -10.52 6.62 25.07
C LYS A 44 -9.45 5.70 24.48
N GLY A 45 -9.63 5.25 23.26
CA GLY A 45 -8.68 4.40 22.56
C GLY A 45 -7.72 5.18 21.68
N PHE A 46 -6.78 4.49 21.01
CA PHE A 46 -5.82 5.12 20.13
C PHE A 46 -5.56 4.30 18.85
N LEU A 47 -5.42 4.97 17.73
CA LEU A 47 -5.09 4.38 16.44
C LEU A 47 -3.73 4.87 15.95
N PHE A 48 -2.80 3.93 15.73
CA PHE A 48 -1.58 4.17 14.97
C PHE A 48 -1.81 3.71 13.53
N ALA A 49 -1.42 4.51 12.56
CA ALA A 49 -1.59 4.17 11.16
C ALA A 49 -0.30 4.43 10.37
N PHE A 50 -0.03 3.57 9.39
CA PHE A 50 1.18 3.62 8.58
C PHE A 50 0.82 3.61 7.11
N ASP A 51 1.47 4.47 6.35
CA ASP A 51 1.48 4.38 4.90
C ASP A 51 2.78 4.96 4.34
N GLN A 52 3.25 4.39 3.26
CA GLN A 52 4.43 4.87 2.56
C GLN A 52 4.10 5.83 1.41
N ASP A 53 2.81 5.95 1.04
CA ASP A 53 2.33 6.86 0.01
C ASP A 53 1.95 8.22 0.63
N GLU A 54 2.65 9.28 0.25
CA GLU A 54 2.43 10.63 0.76
C GLU A 54 0.99 11.13 0.50
N GLU A 55 0.42 10.78 -0.65
CA GLU A 55 -0.93 11.21 -1.03
C GLU A 55 -1.97 10.54 -0.12
N ALA A 56 -1.80 9.24 0.16
CA ALA A 56 -2.64 8.52 1.11
C ALA A 56 -2.54 9.13 2.51
N VAL A 57 -1.33 9.42 2.99
CA VAL A 57 -1.09 10.06 4.31
C VAL A 57 -1.79 11.40 4.40
N LYS A 58 -1.63 12.27 3.40
CA LYS A 58 -2.26 13.61 3.38
C LYS A 58 -3.78 13.51 3.40
N TYR A 59 -4.35 12.75 2.48
CA TYR A 59 -5.81 12.58 2.39
C TYR A 59 -6.39 12.02 3.70
N SER A 60 -5.74 10.98 4.24
CA SER A 60 -6.25 10.27 5.42
C SER A 60 -6.11 11.07 6.70
N THR A 61 -5.09 11.93 6.81
CA THR A 61 -4.98 12.89 7.91
C THR A 61 -6.20 13.82 7.94
N GLU A 62 -6.58 14.40 6.82
CA GLU A 62 -7.75 15.28 6.74
C GLU A 62 -9.06 14.53 7.02
N LYS A 63 -9.17 13.28 6.55
CA LYS A 63 -10.37 12.46 6.75
C LYS A 63 -10.53 12.02 8.21
N LEU A 64 -9.48 11.51 8.83
CA LEU A 64 -9.52 11.04 10.21
C LEU A 64 -9.71 12.19 11.21
N SER A 65 -9.13 13.36 10.97
CA SER A 65 -9.31 14.55 11.81
C SER A 65 -10.76 15.05 11.92
N LYS A 66 -11.62 14.65 10.96
CA LYS A 66 -13.07 14.92 11.02
C LYS A 66 -13.84 13.92 11.88
N ILE A 67 -13.20 12.79 12.26
CA ILE A 67 -13.80 11.72 13.05
C ILE A 67 -13.36 11.82 14.49
N GLY A 68 -12.07 12.09 14.75
CA GLY A 68 -11.49 12.17 16.09
C GLY A 68 -10.07 12.69 16.07
N SER A 69 -9.45 12.83 17.23
CA SER A 69 -8.07 13.29 17.40
C SER A 69 -7.13 12.22 17.99
N ASN A 70 -7.67 11.07 18.38
CA ASN A 70 -6.95 9.99 19.04
C ASN A 70 -6.32 9.02 18.03
N PHE A 71 -5.59 9.58 17.08
CA PHE A 71 -4.81 8.82 16.11
C PHE A 71 -3.46 9.47 15.82
N LYS A 72 -2.54 8.69 15.26
CA LYS A 72 -1.27 9.17 14.73
C LYS A 72 -0.93 8.43 13.45
N ILE A 73 -0.61 9.17 12.40
CA ILE A 73 -0.18 8.63 11.11
C ILE A 73 1.33 8.79 10.99
N PHE A 74 1.98 7.74 10.49
CA PHE A 74 3.40 7.70 10.18
C PHE A 74 3.61 7.49 8.68
N HIS A 75 4.29 8.44 8.04
CA HIS A 75 4.66 8.33 6.63
C HIS A 75 5.88 7.44 6.47
N THR A 76 5.67 6.13 6.61
CA THR A 76 6.71 5.09 6.49
C THR A 76 6.08 3.73 6.20
N ASN A 77 6.90 2.80 5.75
CA ASN A 77 6.47 1.42 5.58
C ASN A 77 6.20 0.76 6.94
N PHE A 78 5.16 -0.06 7.04
CA PHE A 78 4.78 -0.79 8.26
C PHE A 78 5.89 -1.69 8.82
N LYS A 79 6.88 -2.08 8.01
CA LYS A 79 8.05 -2.83 8.50
C LYS A 79 8.79 -2.14 9.64
N ASN A 80 8.68 -0.81 9.71
CA ASN A 80 9.33 0.02 10.72
C ASN A 80 8.41 0.29 11.94
N MET A 81 7.23 -0.34 12.03
CA MET A 81 6.24 -0.02 13.06
C MET A 81 6.79 -0.09 14.49
N LEU A 82 7.70 -1.02 14.76
CA LEU A 82 8.31 -1.20 16.09
C LEU A 82 9.24 -0.04 16.49
N GLU A 83 9.67 0.81 15.56
CA GLU A 83 10.43 2.01 15.86
C GLU A 83 9.53 3.14 16.41
N TYR A 84 8.24 3.07 16.11
CA TYR A 84 7.27 4.12 16.42
C TYR A 84 6.26 3.75 17.51
N VAL A 85 5.95 2.46 17.64
CA VAL A 85 4.97 1.96 18.60
C VAL A 85 5.64 0.98 19.56
N ASN A 86 5.87 1.44 20.79
CA ASN A 86 6.59 0.70 21.84
C ASN A 86 5.65 0.19 22.95
N THR A 87 4.34 0.24 22.74
CA THR A 87 3.32 -0.22 23.70
C THR A 87 2.60 -1.43 23.15
N PRO A 88 2.10 -2.33 24.03
CA PRO A 88 1.20 -3.39 23.59
C PRO A 88 -0.02 -2.81 22.87
N VAL A 89 -0.49 -3.53 21.85
CA VAL A 89 -1.68 -3.16 21.08
C VAL A 89 -2.70 -4.31 21.11
N ASP A 90 -3.98 -3.97 21.01
CA ASP A 90 -5.08 -4.94 21.06
C ASP A 90 -5.31 -5.63 19.71
N GLY A 91 -4.86 -4.99 18.62
CA GLY A 91 -4.96 -5.58 17.30
C GLY A 91 -4.19 -4.82 16.23
N ILE A 92 -3.84 -5.55 15.18
CA ILE A 92 -3.15 -5.02 13.99
C ILE A 92 -3.90 -5.50 12.76
N MET A 93 -4.09 -4.63 11.79
CA MET A 93 -4.66 -4.99 10.50
C MET A 93 -3.74 -4.60 9.35
N PHE A 94 -3.83 -5.38 8.27
CA PHE A 94 -3.16 -5.12 7.00
C PHE A 94 -4.14 -5.39 5.86
N ASP A 95 -4.27 -4.45 4.94
CA ASP A 95 -4.96 -4.58 3.66
C ASP A 95 -3.90 -4.47 2.56
N LEU A 96 -3.28 -5.62 2.23
CA LEU A 96 -2.12 -5.67 1.35
C LEU A 96 -2.54 -5.58 -0.11
N GLY A 97 -1.88 -4.73 -0.87
CA GLY A 97 -2.13 -4.54 -2.29
C GLY A 97 -1.97 -3.09 -2.71
N VAL A 98 -2.48 -2.77 -3.90
CA VAL A 98 -2.53 -1.42 -4.45
C VAL A 98 -3.90 -0.78 -4.20
N SER A 99 -3.93 0.51 -3.98
CA SER A 99 -5.19 1.25 -3.82
C SER A 99 -5.80 1.60 -5.20
N SER A 100 -7.12 1.76 -5.25
CA SER A 100 -7.78 2.20 -6.49
C SER A 100 -7.25 3.53 -7.03
N PRO A 101 -6.99 4.57 -6.22
CA PRO A 101 -6.36 5.77 -6.73
C PRO A 101 -5.00 5.55 -7.38
N GLN A 102 -4.17 4.63 -6.84
CA GLN A 102 -2.89 4.29 -7.49
C GLN A 102 -3.07 3.68 -8.88
N LEU A 103 -4.15 2.92 -9.10
CA LEU A 103 -4.51 2.36 -10.41
C LEU A 103 -5.13 3.40 -11.34
N ASP A 104 -5.92 4.33 -10.79
CA ASP A 104 -6.65 5.36 -11.56
C ASP A 104 -5.72 6.52 -11.98
N GLU A 105 -4.68 6.81 -11.20
CA GLU A 105 -3.70 7.85 -11.50
C GLU A 105 -2.68 7.34 -12.52
N THR A 106 -2.89 7.71 -13.79
CA THR A 106 -2.07 7.27 -14.91
C THR A 106 -0.57 7.44 -14.67
N ASP A 107 -0.15 8.61 -14.18
CA ASP A 107 1.26 8.97 -14.02
C ASP A 107 2.02 8.11 -12.96
N ARG A 108 1.29 7.32 -12.18
CA ARG A 108 1.86 6.41 -11.19
C ARG A 108 2.41 5.13 -11.81
N GLY A 109 2.02 4.78 -13.03
CA GLY A 109 2.51 3.59 -13.76
C GLY A 109 2.03 2.25 -13.22
N PHE A 110 0.99 2.20 -12.38
CA PHE A 110 0.42 0.96 -11.85
C PHE A 110 -0.54 0.26 -12.83
N SER A 111 -0.99 0.98 -13.86
CA SER A 111 -1.95 0.46 -14.84
C SER A 111 -1.34 0.45 -16.24
N PHE A 112 -1.64 -0.60 -17.00
CA PHE A 112 -1.31 -0.72 -18.43
C PHE A 112 -2.46 -0.26 -19.34
N HIS A 113 -3.54 0.30 -18.79
CA HIS A 113 -4.64 0.82 -19.61
C HIS A 113 -4.31 2.15 -20.28
N ASN A 114 -3.40 2.90 -19.69
CA ASN A 114 -2.93 4.17 -20.21
C ASN A 114 -1.41 4.18 -20.29
N ASP A 115 -0.87 4.96 -21.23
CA ASP A 115 0.56 5.10 -21.39
C ASP A 115 1.16 6.00 -20.30
N ALA A 116 2.15 5.47 -19.59
CA ALA A 116 2.83 6.17 -18.51
C ALA A 116 4.28 5.67 -18.36
N LYS A 117 5.09 6.39 -17.61
CA LYS A 117 6.43 5.92 -17.22
C LYS A 117 6.31 4.68 -16.35
N LEU A 118 7.28 3.79 -16.45
CA LEU A 118 7.41 2.60 -15.59
C LEU A 118 7.90 3.02 -14.20
N ASP A 119 7.03 3.60 -13.37
CA ASP A 119 7.36 4.00 -12.01
C ASP A 119 6.94 2.95 -10.97
N MET A 120 5.66 2.77 -10.70
CA MET A 120 5.06 1.83 -9.75
C MET A 120 5.53 1.98 -8.29
N ARG A 121 6.16 3.10 -7.92
CA ARG A 121 6.56 3.35 -6.53
C ARG A 121 5.37 3.85 -5.71
N MET A 122 5.05 3.17 -4.63
CA MET A 122 4.16 3.72 -3.61
C MET A 122 4.85 4.86 -2.87
N ASP A 123 6.10 4.65 -2.46
CA ASP A 123 6.96 5.67 -1.86
C ASP A 123 7.88 6.28 -2.93
N LYS A 124 7.56 7.47 -3.39
CA LYS A 124 8.35 8.18 -4.41
C LYS A 124 9.77 8.55 -3.95
N ARG A 125 10.08 8.42 -2.66
CA ARG A 125 11.44 8.63 -2.09
C ARG A 125 12.38 7.44 -2.35
N GLN A 126 11.84 6.27 -2.70
CA GLN A 126 12.63 5.10 -3.05
C GLN A 126 13.33 5.30 -4.39
N GLU A 127 14.55 4.79 -4.49
CA GLU A 127 15.31 4.84 -5.74
C GLU A 127 14.87 3.79 -6.76
N LEU A 128 14.41 2.63 -6.27
CA LEU A 128 13.98 1.53 -7.13
C LEU A 128 12.56 1.78 -7.64
N ASP A 129 12.43 1.81 -8.97
CA ASP A 129 11.19 1.92 -9.72
C ASP A 129 11.03 0.74 -10.70
N ALA A 130 9.87 0.63 -11.34
CA ALA A 130 9.62 -0.42 -12.33
C ALA A 130 10.54 -0.32 -13.54
N TYR A 131 10.95 0.89 -13.94
CA TYR A 131 11.89 1.09 -15.04
C TYR A 131 13.23 0.41 -14.75
N LYS A 132 13.79 0.59 -13.55
CA LYS A 132 15.05 -0.04 -13.15
C LYS A 132 14.92 -1.56 -13.09
N VAL A 133 13.81 -2.07 -12.56
CA VAL A 133 13.55 -3.52 -12.53
C VAL A 133 13.51 -4.08 -13.94
N VAL A 134 12.69 -3.50 -14.81
CA VAL A 134 12.50 -3.98 -16.19
C VAL A 134 13.79 -3.88 -17.02
N ASN A 135 14.54 -2.77 -16.90
CA ASN A 135 15.66 -2.50 -17.80
C ASN A 135 17.04 -2.91 -17.26
N LEU A 136 17.22 -3.00 -15.92
CA LEU A 136 18.55 -3.21 -15.35
C LEU A 136 18.72 -4.56 -14.63
N TYR A 137 17.63 -5.22 -14.24
CA TYR A 137 17.73 -6.52 -13.57
C TYR A 137 18.26 -7.59 -14.52
N SER A 138 19.04 -8.53 -13.96
CA SER A 138 19.51 -9.69 -14.72
C SER A 138 18.36 -10.61 -15.13
N TYR A 139 18.61 -11.52 -16.08
CA TYR A 139 17.64 -12.56 -16.44
C TYR A 139 17.20 -13.37 -15.22
N THR A 140 18.15 -13.76 -14.37
CA THR A 140 17.88 -14.57 -13.18
C THR A 140 17.00 -13.82 -12.20
N ASP A 141 17.33 -12.55 -11.92
CA ASP A 141 16.53 -11.72 -11.01
C ASP A 141 15.09 -11.52 -11.51
N LEU A 142 14.93 -11.31 -12.85
CA LEU A 142 13.58 -11.20 -13.43
C LEU A 142 12.80 -12.51 -13.31
N VAL A 143 13.45 -13.66 -13.56
CA VAL A 143 12.79 -14.96 -13.36
C VAL A 143 12.37 -15.14 -11.92
N ASP A 144 13.24 -14.80 -10.96
CA ASP A 144 12.97 -14.97 -9.55
C ASP A 144 11.80 -14.13 -9.07
N ILE A 145 11.73 -12.85 -9.44
CA ILE A 145 10.60 -11.99 -9.03
C ILE A 145 9.28 -12.42 -9.69
N LEU A 146 9.29 -12.78 -10.97
CA LEU A 146 8.10 -13.24 -11.69
C LEU A 146 7.58 -14.56 -11.12
N PHE A 147 8.47 -15.48 -10.79
CA PHE A 147 8.09 -16.77 -10.23
C PHE A 147 7.67 -16.69 -8.78
N ASN A 148 8.49 -16.06 -7.91
CA ASN A 148 8.27 -16.07 -6.47
C ASN A 148 7.18 -15.10 -6.00
N TYR A 149 7.03 -13.96 -6.67
CA TYR A 149 6.05 -12.93 -6.28
C TYR A 149 4.88 -12.83 -7.25
N GLY A 150 5.07 -13.18 -8.52
CA GLY A 150 4.03 -13.18 -9.54
C GLY A 150 3.34 -14.53 -9.73
N GLU A 151 3.86 -15.59 -9.10
CA GLU A 151 3.37 -16.98 -9.28
C GLU A 151 3.31 -17.38 -10.76
N GLU A 152 4.18 -16.77 -11.59
CA GLU A 152 4.13 -16.91 -13.05
C GLU A 152 4.93 -18.14 -13.53
N VAL A 153 4.22 -19.13 -14.03
CA VAL A 153 4.84 -20.40 -14.51
C VAL A 153 5.70 -20.22 -15.75
N ASN A 154 5.42 -19.18 -16.56
CA ASN A 154 6.19 -18.84 -17.76
C ASN A 154 7.29 -17.80 -17.49
N ALA A 155 7.67 -17.57 -16.22
CA ALA A 155 8.64 -16.55 -15.80
C ALA A 155 9.90 -16.51 -16.66
N LYS A 156 10.44 -17.68 -17.05
CA LYS A 156 11.64 -17.79 -17.90
C LYS A 156 11.43 -17.21 -19.30
N SER A 157 10.29 -17.50 -19.91
CA SER A 157 9.95 -16.99 -21.25
C SER A 157 9.70 -15.50 -21.23
N ILE A 158 8.97 -15.02 -20.22
CA ILE A 158 8.65 -13.60 -20.03
C ILE A 158 9.94 -12.81 -19.77
N ALA A 159 10.79 -13.25 -18.85
CA ALA A 159 12.08 -12.60 -18.57
C ALA A 159 12.96 -12.50 -19.82
N LYS A 160 12.99 -13.55 -20.65
CA LYS A 160 13.71 -13.51 -21.94
C LYS A 160 13.10 -12.50 -22.90
N GLY A 161 11.77 -12.42 -22.97
CA GLY A 161 11.05 -11.44 -23.78
C GLY A 161 11.40 -10.01 -23.35
N ILE A 162 11.35 -9.72 -22.07
CA ILE A 162 11.72 -8.40 -21.48
C ILE A 162 13.14 -8.02 -21.89
N ILE A 163 14.12 -8.91 -21.68
CA ILE A 163 15.52 -8.62 -22.02
C ILE A 163 15.72 -8.31 -23.49
N ASN A 164 15.05 -9.06 -24.36
CA ASN A 164 15.16 -8.88 -25.81
C ASN A 164 14.48 -7.58 -26.31
N SER A 165 13.54 -7.04 -25.54
CA SER A 165 12.77 -5.84 -25.89
C SER A 165 13.33 -4.56 -25.27
N ARG A 166 14.39 -4.64 -24.47
CA ARG A 166 15.00 -3.46 -23.83
C ARG A 166 15.60 -2.48 -24.85
N PRO A 167 15.52 -1.18 -24.60
CA PRO A 167 14.90 -0.55 -23.43
C PRO A 167 13.38 -0.47 -23.56
N ILE A 168 12.68 -0.64 -22.43
CA ILE A 168 11.22 -0.50 -22.30
C ILE A 168 10.98 0.73 -21.40
N ASN A 169 10.29 1.74 -21.92
CA ASN A 169 10.20 3.04 -21.25
C ASN A 169 8.83 3.32 -20.64
N THR A 170 7.80 2.74 -21.22
CA THR A 170 6.41 3.02 -20.82
C THR A 170 5.61 1.75 -20.57
N THR A 171 4.44 1.95 -19.98
CA THR A 171 3.53 0.86 -19.61
C THR A 171 2.89 0.16 -20.83
N LEU A 172 2.87 0.79 -22.00
CA LEU A 172 2.31 0.22 -23.22
C LEU A 172 3.36 -0.49 -24.12
N GLU A 173 4.65 -0.18 -23.94
CA GLU A 173 5.72 -0.89 -24.64
C GLU A 173 5.88 -2.32 -24.10
#